data_71306853368ea8ee754d22719b7f867c
#
_entry.id   71306853368ea8ee754d22719b7f867c
#
_cell.length_a   1.000
_cell.length_b   1.000
_cell.length_c   1.000
_cell.angle_alpha   90.00
_cell.angle_beta   90.00
_cell.angle_gamma   90.00
#
_symmetry.space_group_name_H-M   'P 1'
#
loop_
_entity.id
_entity.type
_entity.pdbx_description
1 polymer ?
#
loop_
_entity_poly.entity_id
_entity_poly.type
_entity_poly.pdbx_seq_one_letter_code
_entity_poly.pdbx_strand_id
1 'polypeptide(L)'
;MKHHRVIVGTLCAVLLVLSAPAAAQITPPRMVRTPDLHGDRVVFSAEGDLWLGSIAAGTAARLTLHEADEYGPRFSPDGAWIAFTAGYDGGQDVYVMPAAGGAPRRLTYDPTGAEAVDWTPDGARVLFRSRRGVPMVGPRLYLVPAGGGLPEPLPMEKAAQGSFAPDGNRLAYCPMALESHHWKRYRGGMANSIWIADLAAKTFRRIHDDHVNEQYPVWAGEAVFFVSEKDGTANLWRWDAGSGQAVRVTDHTDYDVK
;
A
#
# COMPACT_ATOMS: atom_id res chain seq x y z
N MET A 1 -29.47 -14.09 88.45
CA MET A 1 -28.19 -14.07 87.75
C MET A 1 -28.45 -14.28 86.25
N LYS A 2 -28.35 -13.23 85.42
CA LYS A 2 -28.60 -13.28 83.96
C LYS A 2 -27.27 -13.10 83.26
N HIS A 3 -26.80 -14.11 82.52
CA HIS A 3 -25.61 -14.06 81.72
C HIS A 3 -25.94 -13.44 80.39
N HIS A 4 -25.34 -12.27 80.08
CA HIS A 4 -25.33 -11.67 78.72
C HIS A 4 -24.17 -12.26 77.95
N ARG A 5 -24.44 -12.94 76.82
CA ARG A 5 -23.47 -13.34 75.84
C ARG A 5 -23.31 -12.17 74.79
N VAL A 6 -22.15 -11.62 74.74
CA VAL A 6 -21.73 -10.65 73.63
C VAL A 6 -21.27 -11.48 72.49
N ILE A 7 -21.93 -11.31 71.32
CA ILE A 7 -21.51 -11.90 70.07
C ILE A 7 -20.67 -10.80 69.35
N VAL A 8 -19.38 -11.04 69.25
CA VAL A 8 -18.47 -10.19 68.43
C VAL A 8 -18.52 -10.72 67.02
N GLY A 9 -19.21 -9.99 66.14
CA GLY A 9 -19.20 -10.29 64.68
C GLY A 9 -17.98 -9.70 64.03
N THR A 10 -17.09 -10.55 63.55
CA THR A 10 -15.92 -10.15 62.74
C THR A 10 -16.37 -9.89 61.30
N LEU A 11 -16.35 -8.64 60.88
CA LEU A 11 -16.65 -8.21 59.50
C LEU A 11 -15.40 -8.42 58.66
N CYS A 12 -15.34 -9.47 57.86
CA CYS A 12 -14.30 -9.66 56.83
C CYS A 12 -14.62 -8.78 55.62
N ALA A 13 -13.91 -7.66 55.46
CA ALA A 13 -13.96 -6.84 54.27
C ALA A 13 -13.09 -7.51 53.18
N VAL A 14 -13.72 -8.10 52.17
CA VAL A 14 -13.07 -8.60 50.97
C VAL A 14 -12.75 -7.39 50.08
N LEU A 15 -11.49 -6.97 50.03
CA LEU A 15 -10.99 -6.01 49.05
C LEU A 15 -10.90 -6.72 47.68
N LEU A 16 -11.87 -6.46 46.80
CA LEU A 16 -11.74 -6.77 45.37
C LEU A 16 -10.76 -5.78 44.77
N VAL A 17 -9.51 -6.20 44.55
CA VAL A 17 -8.54 -5.49 43.73
C VAL A 17 -8.93 -5.73 42.26
N LEU A 18 -9.68 -4.79 41.69
CA LEU A 18 -9.86 -4.71 40.23
C LEU A 18 -8.50 -4.37 39.59
N SER A 19 -7.76 -5.40 39.19
CA SER A 19 -6.61 -5.20 38.30
C SER A 19 -7.13 -4.71 36.95
N ALA A 20 -6.91 -3.43 36.65
CA ALA A 20 -7.06 -2.93 35.29
C ALA A 20 -6.17 -3.79 34.36
N PRO A 21 -6.66 -4.24 33.22
CA PRO A 21 -5.79 -4.94 32.26
C PRO A 21 -4.64 -3.99 31.90
N ALA A 22 -3.41 -4.41 32.15
CA ALA A 22 -2.25 -3.71 31.66
C ALA A 22 -2.40 -3.62 30.14
N ALA A 23 -2.55 -2.40 29.62
CA ALA A 23 -2.48 -2.18 28.19
C ALA A 23 -1.15 -2.74 27.74
N ALA A 24 -1.17 -3.81 26.94
CA ALA A 24 0.04 -4.36 26.36
C ALA A 24 0.72 -3.22 25.60
N GLN A 25 1.91 -2.82 26.04
CA GLN A 25 2.74 -1.88 25.28
C GLN A 25 3.14 -2.62 24.00
N ILE A 26 2.44 -2.31 22.91
CA ILE A 26 2.80 -2.81 21.59
C ILE A 26 4.08 -2.10 21.22
N THR A 27 5.21 -2.83 21.24
CA THR A 27 6.46 -2.31 20.72
C THR A 27 6.25 -2.02 19.23
N PRO A 28 6.47 -0.79 18.75
CA PRO A 28 6.27 -0.48 17.34
C PRO A 28 7.18 -1.37 16.48
N PRO A 29 6.70 -1.87 15.32
CA PRO A 29 7.48 -2.71 14.45
C PRO A 29 8.71 -1.95 13.94
N ARG A 30 9.84 -2.64 13.83
CA ARG A 30 11.13 -2.01 13.48
C ARG A 30 11.31 -1.76 11.98
N MET A 31 10.58 -2.46 11.14
CA MET A 31 10.70 -2.39 9.68
C MET A 31 9.33 -2.15 9.05
N VAL A 32 8.97 -0.89 8.89
CA VAL A 32 7.75 -0.47 8.17
C VAL A 32 8.03 -0.47 6.68
N ARG A 33 7.13 -1.07 5.89
CA ARG A 33 7.22 -1.14 4.43
C ARG A 33 5.88 -0.77 3.79
N THR A 34 5.95 -0.24 2.58
CA THR A 34 4.80 0.02 1.71
C THR A 34 3.63 0.72 2.41
N PRO A 35 3.86 1.85 3.10
CA PRO A 35 2.77 2.57 3.76
C PRO A 35 1.80 3.15 2.75
N ASP A 36 0.53 3.22 3.15
CA ASP A 36 -0.51 3.95 2.45
C ASP A 36 -1.37 4.75 3.43
N LEU A 37 -1.93 5.88 2.97
CA LEU A 37 -2.55 6.88 3.83
C LEU A 37 -3.99 7.15 3.42
N HIS A 38 -4.88 7.24 4.41
CA HIS A 38 -6.23 7.78 4.22
C HIS A 38 -6.62 8.67 5.40
N GLY A 39 -6.63 9.98 5.19
CA GLY A 39 -6.82 10.94 6.28
C GLY A 39 -5.74 10.83 7.34
N ASP A 40 -6.11 10.58 8.58
CA ASP A 40 -5.20 10.34 9.71
C ASP A 40 -4.68 8.89 9.79
N ARG A 41 -5.29 7.97 9.06
CA ARG A 41 -4.94 6.55 9.12
C ARG A 41 -3.78 6.23 8.21
N VAL A 42 -2.86 5.39 8.70
CA VAL A 42 -1.79 4.78 7.94
C VAL A 42 -1.91 3.27 8.02
N VAL A 43 -1.91 2.60 6.88
CA VAL A 43 -1.76 1.14 6.79
C VAL A 43 -0.38 0.83 6.23
N PHE A 44 0.28 -0.19 6.75
CA PHE A 44 1.61 -0.60 6.31
C PHE A 44 1.85 -2.08 6.59
N SER A 45 2.85 -2.66 5.93
CA SER A 45 3.31 -4.01 6.27
C SER A 45 4.52 -3.98 7.18
N ALA A 46 4.54 -4.85 8.17
CA ALA A 46 5.68 -5.07 9.06
C ALA A 46 5.63 -6.47 9.65
N GLU A 47 6.79 -7.12 9.75
CA GLU A 47 6.93 -8.46 10.35
C GLU A 47 6.03 -9.54 9.71
N GLY A 48 5.75 -9.40 8.40
CA GLY A 48 4.89 -10.33 7.65
C GLY A 48 3.40 -10.00 7.69
N ASP A 49 2.95 -9.08 8.54
CA ASP A 49 1.53 -8.73 8.72
C ASP A 49 1.22 -7.29 8.33
N LEU A 50 -0.07 -6.99 8.20
CA LEU A 50 -0.57 -5.63 8.05
C LEU A 50 -0.79 -4.97 9.42
N TRP A 51 -0.47 -3.70 9.48
CA TRP A 51 -0.63 -2.84 10.65
C TRP A 51 -1.44 -1.61 10.27
N LEU A 52 -2.30 -1.18 11.18
CA LEU A 52 -3.09 0.04 11.05
C LEU A 52 -2.75 1.01 12.17
N GLY A 53 -2.44 2.25 11.82
CA GLY A 53 -2.10 3.29 12.78
C GLY A 53 -2.87 4.58 12.56
N SER A 54 -2.74 5.48 13.54
CA SER A 54 -3.15 6.88 13.49
C SER A 54 -1.89 7.74 13.61
N ILE A 55 -1.72 8.66 12.66
CA ILE A 55 -0.60 9.60 12.65
C ILE A 55 -0.73 10.58 13.81
N ALA A 56 -1.94 11.14 14.01
CA ALA A 56 -2.20 12.10 15.08
C ALA A 56 -2.04 11.49 16.47
N ALA A 57 -2.46 10.24 16.67
CA ALA A 57 -2.31 9.55 17.94
C ALA A 57 -0.89 8.97 18.15
N GLY A 58 -0.09 8.83 17.10
CA GLY A 58 1.23 8.19 17.15
C GLY A 58 1.18 6.71 17.56
N THR A 59 0.08 6.02 17.22
CA THR A 59 -0.16 4.63 17.60
C THR A 59 -0.38 3.76 16.38
N ALA A 60 -0.01 2.47 16.49
CA ALA A 60 -0.34 1.45 15.50
C ALA A 60 -0.68 0.15 16.19
N ALA A 61 -1.57 -0.63 15.58
CA ALA A 61 -1.94 -1.97 16.00
C ALA A 61 -1.84 -2.94 14.82
N ARG A 62 -1.50 -4.20 15.12
CA ARG A 62 -1.51 -5.27 14.14
C ARG A 62 -2.95 -5.51 13.69
N LEU A 63 -3.17 -5.47 12.37
CA LEU A 63 -4.50 -5.63 11.75
C LEU A 63 -4.77 -7.08 11.37
N THR A 64 -3.73 -7.80 10.96
CA THR A 64 -3.79 -9.20 10.56
C THR A 64 -2.81 -10.04 11.38
N LEU A 65 -3.03 -11.36 11.37
CA LEU A 65 -2.14 -12.34 12.00
C LEU A 65 -2.26 -13.65 11.20
N HIS A 66 -1.32 -13.88 10.30
CA HIS A 66 -1.28 -15.08 9.47
C HIS A 66 0.16 -15.57 9.31
N GLU A 67 0.36 -16.89 9.04
CA GLU A 67 1.69 -17.46 8.82
C GLU A 67 2.34 -17.02 7.50
N ALA A 68 1.53 -16.70 6.49
CA ALA A 68 2.02 -16.22 5.20
C ALA A 68 2.17 -14.70 5.21
N ASP A 69 3.19 -14.22 4.49
CA ASP A 69 3.47 -12.79 4.34
C ASP A 69 2.33 -12.03 3.66
N GLU A 70 2.06 -10.85 4.19
CA GLU A 70 1.13 -9.86 3.69
C GLU A 70 1.87 -8.55 3.40
N TYR A 71 1.61 -7.94 2.26
CA TYR A 71 2.31 -6.72 1.87
C TYR A 71 1.55 -5.89 0.84
N GLY A 72 2.05 -4.66 0.61
CA GLY A 72 1.51 -3.73 -0.37
C GLY A 72 0.07 -3.29 -0.08
N PRO A 73 -0.30 -2.97 1.18
CA PRO A 73 -1.65 -2.52 1.47
C PRO A 73 -1.98 -1.19 0.79
N ARG A 74 -3.24 -1.05 0.34
CA ARG A 74 -3.80 0.16 -0.27
C ARG A 74 -5.20 0.40 0.25
N PHE A 75 -5.47 1.58 0.77
CA PHE A 75 -6.83 1.97 1.11
C PHE A 75 -7.68 2.15 -0.13
N SER A 76 -8.95 1.78 -0.05
CA SER A 76 -9.93 2.26 -1.01
C SER A 76 -10.11 3.77 -0.90
N PRO A 77 -10.58 4.48 -1.95
CA PRO A 77 -10.73 5.93 -1.93
C PRO A 77 -11.62 6.47 -0.81
N ASP A 78 -12.60 5.69 -0.36
CA ASP A 78 -13.45 6.00 0.81
C ASP A 78 -12.83 5.60 2.15
N GLY A 79 -11.69 4.89 2.12
CA GLY A 79 -10.98 4.37 3.30
C GLY A 79 -11.72 3.25 4.04
N ALA A 80 -12.78 2.68 3.47
CA ALA A 80 -13.55 1.61 4.08
C ALA A 80 -12.90 0.23 3.92
N TRP A 81 -12.09 0.04 2.88
CA TRP A 81 -11.45 -1.21 2.53
C TRP A 81 -9.94 -1.06 2.38
N ILE A 82 -9.23 -2.19 2.50
CA ILE A 82 -7.80 -2.31 2.21
C ILE A 82 -7.64 -3.45 1.20
N ALA A 83 -7.01 -3.15 0.04
CA ALA A 83 -6.49 -4.15 -0.87
C ALA A 83 -5.04 -4.46 -0.51
N PHE A 84 -4.61 -5.70 -0.60
CA PHE A 84 -3.24 -6.10 -0.28
C PHE A 84 -2.87 -7.41 -1.00
N THR A 85 -1.60 -7.75 -0.95
CA THR A 85 -1.08 -9.01 -1.48
C THR A 85 -0.82 -9.97 -0.33
N ALA A 86 -1.19 -11.23 -0.49
CA ALA A 86 -0.90 -12.28 0.48
C ALA A 86 -0.68 -13.65 -0.17
N GLY A 87 0.06 -14.52 0.53
CA GLY A 87 0.39 -15.88 0.10
C GLY A 87 -0.45 -16.99 0.75
N TYR A 88 -1.68 -16.73 1.14
CA TYR A 88 -2.51 -17.63 1.98
C TYR A 88 -2.73 -19.03 1.41
N ASP A 89 -2.82 -19.15 0.09
CA ASP A 89 -3.09 -20.41 -0.60
C ASP A 89 -1.90 -20.91 -1.44
N GLY A 90 -0.68 -20.56 -1.01
CA GLY A 90 0.58 -21.04 -1.61
C GLY A 90 1.08 -20.24 -2.82
N GLY A 91 0.31 -19.27 -3.33
CA GLY A 91 0.69 -18.30 -4.35
C GLY A 91 0.42 -16.88 -3.86
N GLN A 92 1.04 -15.90 -4.51
CA GLN A 92 0.75 -14.50 -4.21
C GLN A 92 -0.51 -14.06 -4.95
N ASP A 93 -1.50 -13.58 -4.20
CA ASP A 93 -2.78 -13.12 -4.74
C ASP A 93 -3.23 -11.82 -4.09
N VAL A 94 -4.12 -11.13 -4.77
CA VAL A 94 -4.76 -9.92 -4.27
C VAL A 94 -5.96 -10.27 -3.41
N TYR A 95 -5.99 -9.68 -2.24
CA TYR A 95 -7.09 -9.77 -1.28
C TYR A 95 -7.63 -8.38 -0.95
N VAL A 96 -8.87 -8.34 -0.48
CA VAL A 96 -9.49 -7.16 0.14
C VAL A 96 -10.07 -7.51 1.49
N MET A 97 -10.01 -6.59 2.43
CA MET A 97 -10.64 -6.70 3.74
C MET A 97 -11.19 -5.35 4.21
N PRO A 98 -12.18 -5.32 5.13
CA PRO A 98 -12.59 -4.06 5.75
C PRO A 98 -11.41 -3.40 6.48
N ALA A 99 -11.26 -2.08 6.36
CA ALA A 99 -10.21 -1.34 7.06
C ALA A 99 -10.34 -1.38 8.60
N ALA A 100 -11.54 -1.71 9.10
CA ALA A 100 -11.79 -1.94 10.52
C ALA A 100 -11.37 -3.34 11.01
N GLY A 101 -10.82 -4.17 10.12
CA GLY A 101 -10.53 -5.58 10.39
C GLY A 101 -11.66 -6.51 9.97
N GLY A 102 -11.35 -7.79 9.85
CA GLY A 102 -12.30 -8.83 9.43
C GLY A 102 -11.65 -9.85 8.50
N ALA A 103 -12.44 -10.81 8.02
CA ALA A 103 -11.93 -11.85 7.13
C ALA A 103 -11.55 -11.31 5.75
N PRO A 104 -10.34 -11.58 5.28
CA PRO A 104 -9.93 -11.24 3.92
C PRO A 104 -10.73 -12.02 2.87
N ARG A 105 -10.99 -11.38 1.74
CA ARG A 105 -11.59 -12.01 0.55
C ARG A 105 -10.60 -11.98 -0.61
N ARG A 106 -10.30 -13.14 -1.17
CA ARG A 106 -9.44 -13.30 -2.33
C ARG A 106 -10.11 -12.78 -3.60
N LEU A 107 -9.38 -12.01 -4.40
CA LEU A 107 -9.87 -11.46 -5.69
C LEU A 107 -9.22 -12.12 -6.90
N THR A 108 -8.00 -12.65 -6.77
CA THR A 108 -7.25 -13.26 -7.90
C THR A 108 -6.93 -14.72 -7.62
N TYR A 109 -6.76 -15.50 -8.70
CA TYR A 109 -6.56 -16.96 -8.65
C TYR A 109 -5.60 -17.39 -9.77
N ASP A 110 -4.49 -16.69 -9.94
CA ASP A 110 -3.57 -16.95 -11.05
C ASP A 110 -2.26 -17.57 -10.54
N PRO A 111 -1.82 -18.73 -11.08
CA PRO A 111 -0.59 -19.37 -10.63
C PRO A 111 0.68 -18.56 -10.92
N THR A 112 0.61 -17.54 -11.78
CA THR A 112 1.75 -16.64 -12.05
C THR A 112 1.92 -15.55 -10.99
N GLY A 113 0.99 -15.48 -10.03
CA GLY A 113 0.95 -14.49 -8.98
C GLY A 113 0.30 -13.17 -9.40
N ALA A 114 -0.23 -12.47 -8.41
CA ALA A 114 -0.83 -11.15 -8.55
C ALA A 114 -0.48 -10.29 -7.34
N GLU A 115 -0.17 -9.02 -7.56
CA GLU A 115 0.19 -8.08 -6.50
C GLU A 115 -0.67 -6.82 -6.58
N ALA A 116 -1.24 -6.41 -5.45
CA ALA A 116 -2.04 -5.19 -5.32
C ALA A 116 -1.17 -3.95 -5.62
N VAL A 117 -1.71 -3.02 -6.37
CA VAL A 117 -1.01 -1.79 -6.76
C VAL A 117 -1.77 -0.55 -6.29
N ASP A 118 -3.06 -0.44 -6.60
CA ASP A 118 -3.89 0.73 -6.28
C ASP A 118 -5.39 0.38 -6.40
N TRP A 119 -6.25 1.37 -6.29
CA TRP A 119 -7.68 1.31 -6.55
C TRP A 119 -8.07 2.24 -7.70
N THR A 120 -9.17 1.94 -8.37
CA THR A 120 -9.85 2.95 -9.20
C THR A 120 -10.44 4.04 -8.31
N PRO A 121 -10.50 5.32 -8.75
CA PRO A 121 -10.98 6.43 -7.93
C PRO A 121 -12.43 6.30 -7.44
N ASP A 122 -13.25 5.51 -8.14
CA ASP A 122 -14.62 5.18 -7.74
C ASP A 122 -14.71 4.05 -6.69
N GLY A 123 -13.56 3.45 -6.33
CA GLY A 123 -13.49 2.32 -5.40
C GLY A 123 -14.10 1.01 -5.92
N ALA A 124 -14.52 0.96 -7.18
CA ALA A 124 -15.22 -0.20 -7.74
C ALA A 124 -14.27 -1.37 -8.07
N ARG A 125 -13.00 -1.07 -8.35
CA ARG A 125 -12.01 -2.07 -8.80
C ARG A 125 -10.67 -1.87 -8.12
N VAL A 126 -9.94 -2.99 -7.98
CA VAL A 126 -8.54 -3.01 -7.54
C VAL A 126 -7.63 -3.11 -8.75
N LEU A 127 -6.64 -2.22 -8.82
CA LEU A 127 -5.54 -2.28 -9.77
C LEU A 127 -4.49 -3.24 -9.22
N PHE A 128 -4.06 -4.19 -10.03
CA PHE A 128 -3.02 -5.13 -9.65
C PHE A 128 -2.08 -5.44 -10.82
N ARG A 129 -0.89 -5.91 -10.51
CA ARG A 129 0.07 -6.40 -11.49
C ARG A 129 0.13 -7.91 -11.48
N SER A 130 0.28 -8.51 -12.65
CA SER A 130 0.50 -9.94 -12.83
C SER A 130 1.26 -10.23 -14.12
N ARG A 131 1.90 -11.40 -14.18
CA ARG A 131 2.49 -11.94 -15.43
C ARG A 131 1.51 -12.82 -16.21
N ARG A 132 0.26 -12.83 -15.83
CA ARG A 132 -0.82 -13.56 -16.49
C ARG A 132 -0.85 -13.27 -17.99
N GLY A 133 -0.82 -14.32 -18.82
CA GLY A 133 -0.91 -14.19 -20.28
C GLY A 133 0.28 -13.49 -20.96
N VAL A 134 1.39 -13.26 -20.24
CA VAL A 134 2.58 -12.58 -20.80
C VAL A 134 3.86 -13.34 -20.42
N PRO A 135 4.28 -14.34 -21.18
CA PRO A 135 5.34 -15.26 -20.74
C PRO A 135 6.74 -14.66 -20.64
N MET A 136 7.06 -13.54 -21.29
CA MET A 136 8.47 -13.10 -21.43
C MET A 136 8.76 -11.62 -21.18
N VAL A 137 7.77 -10.74 -20.94
CA VAL A 137 8.00 -9.30 -21.16
C VAL A 137 7.86 -8.44 -19.90
N GLY A 138 7.66 -9.04 -18.73
CA GLY A 138 7.39 -8.33 -17.48
C GLY A 138 5.90 -8.30 -17.13
N PRO A 139 5.54 -7.72 -15.98
CA PRO A 139 4.15 -7.68 -15.54
C PRO A 139 3.31 -6.71 -16.38
N ARG A 140 2.01 -6.96 -16.39
CA ARG A 140 0.97 -6.03 -16.87
C ARG A 140 0.08 -5.62 -15.72
N LEU A 141 -0.58 -4.49 -15.90
CA LEU A 141 -1.62 -4.03 -14.99
C LEU A 141 -2.99 -4.55 -15.44
N TYR A 142 -3.78 -4.95 -14.45
CA TYR A 142 -5.12 -5.47 -14.59
C TYR A 142 -6.04 -4.79 -13.60
N LEU A 143 -7.31 -4.78 -13.90
CA LEU A 143 -8.38 -4.38 -12.97
C LEU A 143 -9.23 -5.60 -12.62
N VAL A 144 -9.52 -5.79 -11.33
CA VAL A 144 -10.47 -6.78 -10.85
C VAL A 144 -11.56 -6.09 -10.03
N PRO A 145 -12.86 -6.44 -10.21
CA PRO A 145 -13.92 -5.86 -9.38
C PRO A 145 -13.66 -6.10 -7.89
N ALA A 146 -13.84 -5.08 -7.07
CA ALA A 146 -13.66 -5.20 -5.61
C ALA A 146 -14.61 -6.23 -4.99
N GLY A 147 -15.75 -6.49 -5.61
CA GLY A 147 -16.69 -7.56 -5.26
C GLY A 147 -16.28 -8.97 -5.68
N GLY A 148 -15.19 -9.12 -6.43
CA GLY A 148 -14.79 -10.35 -7.12
C GLY A 148 -15.29 -10.40 -8.56
N GLY A 149 -14.66 -11.20 -9.40
CA GLY A 149 -15.00 -11.34 -10.81
C GLY A 149 -13.77 -11.61 -11.68
N LEU A 150 -13.93 -11.52 -12.99
CA LEU A 150 -12.84 -11.75 -13.93
C LEU A 150 -11.96 -10.50 -14.05
N PRO A 151 -10.62 -10.65 -13.98
CA PRO A 151 -9.69 -9.56 -14.25
C PRO A 151 -9.71 -9.12 -15.71
N GLU A 152 -9.59 -7.81 -15.94
CA GLU A 152 -9.47 -7.18 -17.24
C GLU A 152 -8.10 -6.53 -17.39
N PRO A 153 -7.33 -6.79 -18.48
CA PRO A 153 -6.05 -6.15 -18.70
C PRO A 153 -6.22 -4.68 -19.09
N LEU A 154 -5.35 -3.82 -18.59
CA LEU A 154 -5.19 -2.47 -19.12
C LEU A 154 -4.47 -2.49 -20.49
N PRO A 155 -4.62 -1.45 -21.32
CA PRO A 155 -4.13 -1.47 -22.71
C PRO A 155 -2.61 -1.41 -22.85
N MET A 156 -1.85 -1.25 -21.76
CA MET A 156 -0.38 -1.26 -21.79
C MET A 156 0.16 -2.70 -21.83
N GLU A 157 1.15 -2.94 -22.69
CA GLU A 157 1.80 -4.26 -22.77
C GLU A 157 2.71 -4.55 -21.57
N LYS A 158 3.31 -3.49 -21.01
CA LYS A 158 4.18 -3.54 -19.83
C LYS A 158 3.78 -2.44 -18.86
N ALA A 159 3.45 -2.81 -17.65
CA ALA A 159 3.21 -1.87 -16.57
C ALA A 159 3.29 -2.61 -15.23
N ALA A 160 4.07 -2.10 -14.29
CA ALA A 160 4.35 -2.74 -13.03
C ALA A 160 3.85 -1.97 -11.81
N GLN A 161 3.87 -0.66 -11.89
CA GLN A 161 3.38 0.26 -10.86
C GLN A 161 2.42 1.24 -11.53
N GLY A 162 1.45 1.75 -10.79
CA GLY A 162 0.54 2.74 -11.34
C GLY A 162 -0.34 3.37 -10.29
N SER A 163 -0.78 4.59 -10.56
CA SER A 163 -1.74 5.32 -9.74
C SER A 163 -2.68 6.12 -10.64
N PHE A 164 -3.98 6.04 -10.36
CA PHE A 164 -4.99 6.73 -11.14
C PHE A 164 -5.06 8.22 -10.82
N ALA A 165 -5.27 9.03 -11.86
CA ALA A 165 -5.76 10.38 -11.68
C ALA A 165 -7.19 10.36 -11.09
N PRO A 166 -7.61 11.44 -10.41
CA PRO A 166 -8.97 11.52 -9.88
C PRO A 166 -10.09 11.37 -10.91
N ASP A 167 -9.79 11.63 -12.19
CA ASP A 167 -10.74 11.47 -13.30
C ASP A 167 -11.01 10.00 -13.69
N GLY A 168 -10.20 9.06 -13.18
CA GLY A 168 -10.32 7.63 -13.48
C GLY A 168 -9.93 7.23 -14.90
N ASN A 169 -9.57 8.17 -15.76
CA ASN A 169 -9.16 7.93 -17.14
C ASN A 169 -7.64 7.99 -17.33
N ARG A 170 -6.95 8.87 -16.62
CA ARG A 170 -5.50 8.98 -16.69
C ARG A 170 -4.83 8.10 -15.62
N LEU A 171 -3.75 7.43 -16.01
CA LEU A 171 -2.95 6.61 -15.12
C LEU A 171 -1.47 6.99 -15.25
N ALA A 172 -0.83 7.37 -14.15
CA ALA A 172 0.63 7.43 -14.07
C ALA A 172 1.16 6.03 -13.83
N TYR A 173 2.14 5.56 -14.60
CA TYR A 173 2.66 4.19 -14.45
C TYR A 173 4.15 4.07 -14.79
N CYS A 174 4.77 3.01 -14.26
CA CYS A 174 6.10 2.56 -14.63
C CYS A 174 6.02 1.24 -15.40
N PRO A 175 6.75 1.09 -16.53
CA PRO A 175 6.76 -0.15 -17.31
C PRO A 175 7.35 -1.35 -16.57
N MET A 176 8.33 -1.14 -15.67
CA MET A 176 9.09 -2.22 -15.04
C MET A 176 8.99 -2.19 -13.52
N ALA A 177 9.05 -3.37 -12.91
CA ALA A 177 9.18 -3.55 -11.47
C ALA A 177 10.68 -3.58 -11.11
N LEU A 178 11.22 -2.45 -10.72
CA LEU A 178 12.63 -2.31 -10.36
C LEU A 178 12.87 -2.10 -8.85
N GLU A 179 11.86 -2.37 -8.01
CA GLU A 179 11.91 -2.10 -6.57
C GLU A 179 13.07 -2.82 -5.87
N SER A 180 13.48 -3.96 -6.40
CA SER A 180 14.60 -4.76 -5.85
C SER A 180 15.93 -4.57 -6.57
N HIS A 181 16.01 -3.68 -7.55
CA HIS A 181 17.26 -3.46 -8.29
C HIS A 181 18.24 -2.60 -7.49
N HIS A 182 19.51 -3.00 -7.54
CA HIS A 182 20.61 -2.30 -6.86
C HIS A 182 21.35 -1.29 -7.76
N TRP A 183 20.88 -1.13 -9.01
CA TRP A 183 21.51 -0.22 -9.97
C TRP A 183 21.18 1.22 -9.63
N LYS A 184 22.19 1.98 -9.31
CA LYS A 184 22.09 3.43 -9.13
C LYS A 184 22.54 4.16 -10.39
N ARG A 185 21.87 5.27 -10.70
CA ARG A 185 22.23 6.19 -11.79
C ARG A 185 22.30 5.50 -13.16
N TYR A 186 21.53 4.46 -13.35
CA TYR A 186 21.49 3.76 -14.63
C TYR A 186 20.80 4.62 -15.69
N ARG A 187 21.45 4.75 -16.87
CA ARG A 187 20.99 5.59 -17.99
C ARG A 187 20.74 4.78 -19.28
N GLY A 188 20.63 3.49 -19.19
CA GLY A 188 20.45 2.62 -20.35
C GLY A 188 18.98 2.33 -20.69
N GLY A 189 18.77 1.47 -21.68
CA GLY A 189 17.44 1.13 -22.19
C GLY A 189 16.49 0.44 -21.20
N MET A 190 16.99 0.03 -20.04
CA MET A 190 16.18 -0.50 -18.94
C MET A 190 15.91 0.54 -17.84
N ALA A 191 16.26 1.82 -18.04
CA ALA A 191 15.86 2.87 -17.13
C ALA A 191 14.33 2.97 -17.08
N ASN A 192 13.79 2.92 -15.87
CA ASN A 192 12.35 3.00 -15.67
C ASN A 192 11.94 4.47 -15.66
N SER A 193 10.96 4.84 -16.43
CA SER A 193 10.46 6.23 -16.52
C SER A 193 8.98 6.25 -16.17
N ILE A 194 8.51 7.39 -15.65
CA ILE A 194 7.08 7.60 -15.45
C ILE A 194 6.40 7.91 -16.78
N TRP A 195 5.32 7.20 -17.03
CA TRP A 195 4.45 7.39 -18.19
C TRP A 195 3.05 7.81 -17.73
N ILE A 196 2.38 8.57 -18.57
CA ILE A 196 0.94 8.87 -18.43
C ILE A 196 0.21 8.15 -19.55
N ALA A 197 -0.72 7.29 -19.17
CA ALA A 197 -1.71 6.70 -20.07
C ALA A 197 -3.00 7.51 -20.03
N ASP A 198 -3.56 7.82 -21.18
CA ASP A 198 -4.97 8.14 -21.33
C ASP A 198 -5.67 6.87 -21.81
N LEU A 199 -6.49 6.28 -20.95
CA LEU A 199 -7.06 4.96 -21.17
C LEU A 199 -8.17 4.99 -22.23
N ALA A 200 -8.96 6.06 -22.29
CA ALA A 200 -10.02 6.23 -23.29
C ALA A 200 -9.45 6.48 -24.69
N ALA A 201 -8.47 7.37 -24.80
CA ALA A 201 -7.78 7.68 -26.04
C ALA A 201 -6.74 6.63 -26.44
N LYS A 202 -6.35 5.73 -25.53
CA LYS A 202 -5.28 4.74 -25.68
C LYS A 202 -3.95 5.39 -26.13
N THR A 203 -3.64 6.54 -25.54
CA THR A 203 -2.36 7.25 -25.79
C THR A 203 -1.45 7.12 -24.58
N PHE A 204 -0.15 7.05 -24.84
CA PHE A 204 0.87 6.82 -23.83
C PHE A 204 2.01 7.79 -24.06
N ARG A 205 2.41 8.57 -23.05
CA ARG A 205 3.51 9.50 -23.13
C ARG A 205 4.36 9.48 -21.87
N ARG A 206 5.67 9.69 -22.01
CA ARG A 206 6.54 9.96 -20.86
C ARG A 206 6.26 11.34 -20.30
N ILE A 207 6.52 11.53 -19.02
CA ILE A 207 6.43 12.86 -18.40
C ILE A 207 7.61 13.77 -18.85
N HIS A 208 8.74 13.16 -19.22
CA HIS A 208 9.91 13.83 -19.82
C HIS A 208 10.78 12.80 -20.56
N ASP A 209 11.78 13.27 -21.35
CA ASP A 209 12.63 12.44 -22.19
C ASP A 209 13.93 11.96 -21.52
N ASP A 210 14.17 12.32 -20.26
CA ASP A 210 15.33 11.87 -19.51
C ASP A 210 15.28 10.34 -19.29
N HIS A 211 16.36 9.66 -19.64
CA HIS A 211 16.50 8.22 -19.38
C HIS A 211 17.08 8.02 -17.97
N VAL A 212 16.25 8.21 -16.96
CA VAL A 212 16.59 8.07 -15.55
C VAL A 212 15.69 7.04 -14.88
N ASN A 213 16.16 6.45 -13.77
CA ASN A 213 15.32 5.59 -12.98
C ASN A 213 14.30 6.41 -12.18
N GLU A 214 13.04 6.09 -12.37
CA GLU A 214 11.90 6.68 -11.69
C GLU A 214 10.95 5.58 -11.26
N GLN A 215 10.39 5.74 -10.07
CA GLN A 215 9.57 4.72 -9.44
C GLN A 215 8.49 5.33 -8.56
N TYR A 216 7.53 4.49 -8.17
CA TYR A 216 6.47 4.83 -7.21
C TYR A 216 5.63 6.04 -7.61
N PRO A 217 5.04 6.06 -8.83
CA PRO A 217 4.14 7.14 -9.18
C PRO A 217 2.90 7.14 -8.29
N VAL A 218 2.60 8.29 -7.70
CA VAL A 218 1.40 8.53 -6.90
C VAL A 218 0.72 9.78 -7.45
N TRP A 219 -0.50 9.62 -7.94
CA TRP A 219 -1.30 10.75 -8.41
C TRP A 219 -2.03 11.40 -7.23
N ALA A 220 -1.81 12.70 -7.03
CA ALA A 220 -2.48 13.49 -6.00
C ALA A 220 -2.97 14.82 -6.58
N GLY A 221 -4.29 15.00 -6.67
CA GLY A 221 -4.91 16.15 -7.32
C GLY A 221 -4.49 16.28 -8.78
N GLU A 222 -3.85 17.40 -9.14
CA GLU A 222 -3.34 17.66 -10.50
C GLU A 222 -1.83 17.38 -10.64
N ALA A 223 -1.25 16.61 -9.72
CA ALA A 223 0.17 16.32 -9.75
C ALA A 223 0.46 14.83 -9.58
N VAL A 224 1.60 14.38 -10.16
CA VAL A 224 2.17 13.07 -9.91
C VAL A 224 3.43 13.23 -9.07
N PHE A 225 3.46 12.57 -7.92
CA PHE A 225 4.67 12.44 -7.11
C PHE A 225 5.37 11.14 -7.46
N PHE A 226 6.69 11.15 -7.47
CA PHE A 226 7.50 9.98 -7.82
C PHE A 226 8.92 10.12 -7.26
N VAL A 227 9.61 9.00 -7.15
CA VAL A 227 11.04 8.98 -6.79
C VAL A 227 11.85 8.97 -8.07
N SER A 228 12.86 9.87 -8.17
CA SER A 228 13.75 9.96 -9.34
C SER A 228 15.21 10.15 -8.92
N GLU A 229 16.12 9.49 -9.65
CA GLU A 229 17.58 9.64 -9.57
C GLU A 229 18.13 10.74 -10.49
N LYS A 230 17.30 11.66 -10.96
CA LYS A 230 17.65 12.66 -11.97
C LYS A 230 18.92 13.45 -11.60
N ASP A 231 19.02 13.89 -10.36
CA ASP A 231 20.13 14.68 -9.85
C ASP A 231 21.17 13.84 -9.08
N GLY A 232 21.18 12.51 -9.27
CA GLY A 232 22.17 11.60 -8.72
C GLY A 232 21.68 10.80 -7.52
N THR A 233 21.21 11.43 -6.46
CA THR A 233 20.55 10.77 -5.33
C THR A 233 19.06 10.67 -5.57
N ALA A 234 18.45 9.53 -5.25
CA ALA A 234 17.01 9.37 -5.39
C ALA A 234 16.27 10.29 -4.43
N ASN A 235 15.47 11.18 -4.97
CA ASN A 235 14.67 12.16 -4.25
C ASN A 235 13.22 12.12 -4.71
N LEU A 236 12.31 12.67 -3.88
CA LEU A 236 10.90 12.86 -4.23
C LEU A 236 10.78 14.03 -5.20
N TRP A 237 10.08 13.82 -6.29
CA TRP A 237 9.74 14.79 -7.32
C TRP A 237 8.24 14.94 -7.46
N ARG A 238 7.81 16.11 -7.91
CA ARG A 238 6.43 16.42 -8.25
C ARG A 238 6.37 16.90 -9.71
N TRP A 239 5.60 16.20 -10.52
CA TRP A 239 5.27 16.61 -11.87
C TRP A 239 3.84 17.19 -11.90
N ASP A 240 3.67 18.35 -12.49
CA ASP A 240 2.39 19.05 -12.62
C ASP A 240 1.74 18.72 -13.96
N ALA A 241 0.53 18.18 -13.95
CA ALA A 241 -0.14 17.69 -15.14
C ALA A 241 -0.59 18.82 -16.09
N GLY A 242 -0.84 20.04 -15.57
CA GLY A 242 -1.26 21.18 -16.34
C GLY A 242 -0.09 21.87 -17.07
N SER A 243 1.02 22.11 -16.36
CA SER A 243 2.19 22.78 -16.92
C SER A 243 3.20 21.81 -17.58
N GLY A 244 3.16 20.53 -17.23
CA GLY A 244 4.15 19.53 -17.66
C GLY A 244 5.52 19.70 -17.01
N GLN A 245 5.65 20.50 -15.98
CA GLN A 245 6.91 20.76 -15.28
C GLN A 245 7.12 19.79 -14.11
N ALA A 246 8.36 19.32 -13.94
CA ALA A 246 8.77 18.52 -12.78
C ALA A 246 9.70 19.34 -11.89
N VAL A 247 9.43 19.32 -10.59
CA VAL A 247 10.24 19.99 -9.56
C VAL A 247 10.63 18.99 -8.47
N ARG A 248 11.84 19.12 -7.94
CA ARG A 248 12.31 18.33 -6.81
C ARG A 248 11.65 18.81 -5.53
N VAL A 249 11.15 17.89 -4.72
CA VAL A 249 10.46 18.17 -3.44
C VAL A 249 11.38 17.98 -2.25
N THR A 250 12.23 16.93 -2.27
CA THR A 250 13.23 16.67 -1.22
C THR A 250 14.63 16.91 -1.74
N ASP A 251 15.60 17.18 -0.84
CA ASP A 251 16.99 17.49 -1.19
C ASP A 251 17.96 16.67 -0.35
N HIS A 252 17.85 15.34 -0.45
CA HIS A 252 18.80 14.43 0.20
C HIS A 252 20.01 14.21 -0.69
N THR A 253 21.21 14.27 -0.08
CA THR A 253 22.49 14.05 -0.76
C THR A 253 23.20 12.78 -0.28
N ASP A 254 22.91 12.33 0.93
CA ASP A 254 23.64 11.26 1.61
C ASP A 254 22.95 9.91 1.53
N TYR A 255 21.63 9.89 1.29
CA TYR A 255 20.82 8.67 1.15
C TYR A 255 19.72 8.83 0.13
N ASP A 256 19.28 7.70 -0.44
CA ASP A 256 18.19 7.66 -1.40
C ASP A 256 16.84 7.58 -0.67
N VAL A 257 15.87 8.37 -1.12
CA VAL A 257 14.45 8.18 -0.79
C VAL A 257 13.98 6.90 -1.48
N LYS A 258 13.25 6.06 -0.74
CA LYS A 258 12.67 4.79 -1.24
C LYS A 258 11.23 4.63 -0.79
#